data_a73d9499eccd9e3d58ddc64949569bef
#
_entry.id   a73d9499eccd9e3d58ddc64949569bef
#
_cell.length_a   1.000
_cell.length_b   1.000
_cell.length_c   1.000
_cell.angle_alpha   90.00
_cell.angle_beta   90.00
_cell.angle_gamma   90.00
#
_symmetry.space_group_name_H-M   'P 1'
#
loop_
_entity.id
_entity.type
_entity.pdbx_description
1 polymer ?
#
loop_
_entity_poly.entity_id
_entity_poly.type
_entity_poly.pdbx_seq_one_letter_code
_entity_poly.pdbx_strand_id
1 'polypeptide(L)'
;GITYSGDLVKALAAGASSVMLGGLLAGTDEAPGDVELFEGRRYKSYRGMGSLGAMQGHGADRYGSGQGANRNKLVPEGIEGRVAYSGSLADVVYQLVGGLRSGMGYVGAATLPELHQKSKFMRVTTAGREESHPHDVTITHESPNYHRST
;
A
#
# COMPACT_ATOMS: atom_id res chain seq x y z
N GLY A 1 0.15 -7.05 -2.78
CA GLY A 1 -0.48 -5.86 -2.21
C GLY A 1 -0.56 -4.72 -3.21
N ILE A 2 -1.28 -3.70 -2.85
CA ILE A 2 -1.36 -2.46 -3.64
C ILE A 2 -0.12 -1.63 -3.34
N THR A 3 0.63 -1.29 -4.38
CA THR A 3 1.85 -0.47 -4.27
C THR A 3 1.65 0.89 -4.92
N TYR A 4 0.96 0.94 -6.05
CA TYR A 4 0.72 2.14 -6.82
C TYR A 4 -0.77 2.41 -7.00
N SER A 5 -1.14 3.65 -7.30
CA SER A 5 -2.54 4.00 -7.63
C SER A 5 -3.09 3.19 -8.82
N GLY A 6 -2.24 2.83 -9.78
CA GLY A 6 -2.60 1.94 -10.89
C GLY A 6 -3.01 0.53 -10.48
N ASP A 7 -2.50 0.01 -9.36
CA ASP A 7 -2.90 -1.30 -8.85
C ASP A 7 -4.33 -1.27 -8.28
N LEU A 8 -4.72 -0.13 -7.70
CA LEU A 8 -6.09 0.12 -7.25
C LEU A 8 -7.05 0.09 -8.44
N VAL A 9 -6.69 0.74 -9.56
CA VAL A 9 -7.46 0.70 -10.82
C VAL A 9 -7.61 -0.74 -11.31
N LYS A 10 -6.52 -1.50 -11.36
CA LYS A 10 -6.53 -2.91 -11.80
C LYS A 10 -7.42 -3.79 -10.92
N ALA A 11 -7.35 -3.61 -9.58
CA ALA A 11 -8.19 -4.37 -8.65
C ALA A 11 -9.68 -4.10 -8.89
N LEU A 12 -10.07 -2.83 -8.99
CA LEU A 12 -11.44 -2.45 -9.28
C LEU A 12 -11.88 -2.90 -10.67
N ALA A 13 -11.03 -2.75 -11.69
CA ALA A 13 -11.31 -3.22 -13.04
C ALA A 13 -11.52 -4.75 -13.11
N ALA A 14 -10.83 -5.51 -12.25
CA ALA A 14 -11.00 -6.96 -12.14
C ALA A 14 -12.27 -7.39 -11.38
N GLY A 15 -13.10 -6.45 -10.93
CA GLY A 15 -14.38 -6.73 -10.28
C GLY A 15 -14.38 -6.57 -8.76
N ALA A 16 -13.31 -6.05 -8.15
CA ALA A 16 -13.32 -5.75 -6.74
C ALA A 16 -14.32 -4.60 -6.42
N SER A 17 -15.09 -4.75 -5.35
CA SER A 17 -15.98 -3.69 -4.84
C SER A 17 -15.27 -2.76 -3.86
N SER A 18 -14.19 -3.22 -3.26
CA SER A 18 -13.34 -2.47 -2.32
C SER A 18 -11.90 -2.94 -2.42
N VAL A 19 -10.98 -2.13 -1.91
CA VAL A 19 -9.53 -2.44 -1.91
C VAL A 19 -9.00 -2.25 -0.50
N MET A 20 -8.29 -3.25 0.01
CA MET A 20 -7.60 -3.17 1.30
C MET A 20 -6.20 -2.59 1.09
N LEU A 21 -5.89 -1.55 1.83
CA LEU A 21 -4.60 -0.89 1.83
C LEU A 21 -3.90 -1.12 3.18
N GLY A 22 -2.66 -1.55 3.13
CA GLY A 22 -1.81 -1.75 4.32
C GLY A 22 -0.66 -0.74 4.35
N GLY A 23 0.49 -1.13 3.84
CA GLY A 23 1.72 -0.33 3.86
C GLY A 23 1.59 1.08 3.30
N LEU A 24 0.74 1.29 2.29
CA LEU A 24 0.50 2.63 1.74
C LEU A 24 -0.06 3.64 2.75
N LEU A 25 -0.86 3.17 3.71
CA LEU A 25 -1.45 4.02 4.74
C LEU A 25 -0.65 4.00 6.04
N ALA A 26 0.26 3.06 6.21
CA ALA A 26 1.02 2.91 7.45
C ALA A 26 1.99 4.07 7.73
N GLY A 27 2.40 4.80 6.68
CA GLY A 27 3.28 5.98 6.79
C GLY A 27 2.54 7.30 7.05
N THR A 28 1.21 7.30 7.15
CA THR A 28 0.43 8.53 7.33
C THR A 28 0.45 9.03 8.77
N ASP A 29 0.13 10.31 8.96
CA ASP A 29 0.06 10.94 10.28
C ASP A 29 -0.93 10.21 11.20
N GLU A 30 -2.06 9.80 10.65
CA GLU A 30 -3.16 9.16 11.38
C GLU A 30 -2.91 7.69 11.70
N ALA A 31 -1.95 7.05 11.02
CA ALA A 31 -1.58 5.67 11.33
C ALA A 31 -0.86 5.61 12.69
N PRO A 32 -1.07 4.56 13.50
CA PRO A 32 -0.32 4.38 14.74
C PRO A 32 1.16 4.16 14.44
N GLY A 33 2.01 4.47 15.44
CA GLY A 33 3.46 4.35 15.36
C GLY A 33 4.15 5.71 15.39
N ASP A 34 5.36 5.70 15.93
CA ASP A 34 6.17 6.91 16.10
C ASP A 34 6.88 7.27 14.79
N VAL A 35 7.09 8.58 14.61
CA VAL A 35 7.92 9.09 13.52
C VAL A 35 9.38 9.04 13.92
N GLU A 36 10.19 8.35 13.15
CA GLU A 36 11.62 8.18 13.33
C GLU A 36 12.40 8.90 12.22
N LEU A 37 13.53 9.49 12.59
CA LEU A 37 14.49 10.03 11.61
C LEU A 37 15.59 8.98 11.38
N PHE A 38 15.73 8.52 10.14
CA PHE A 38 16.76 7.55 9.76
C PHE A 38 17.39 7.98 8.43
N GLU A 39 18.71 8.09 8.41
CA GLU A 39 19.48 8.52 7.23
C GLU A 39 18.95 9.81 6.57
N GLY A 40 18.55 10.78 7.42
CA GLY A 40 18.02 12.08 6.97
C GLY A 40 16.60 12.04 6.41
N ARG A 41 15.90 10.92 6.48
CA ARG A 41 14.51 10.76 6.04
C ARG A 41 13.59 10.38 7.20
N ARG A 42 12.33 10.79 7.13
CA ARG A 42 11.31 10.44 8.11
C ARG A 42 10.69 9.10 7.75
N TYR A 43 10.52 8.26 8.78
CA TYR A 43 9.86 6.97 8.71
C TYR A 43 8.85 6.86 9.84
N LYS A 44 7.90 5.94 9.72
CA LYS A 44 7.05 5.50 10.82
C LYS A 44 7.36 4.05 11.17
N SER A 45 7.34 3.73 12.44
CA SER A 45 7.41 2.35 12.90
C SER A 45 6.23 1.57 12.32
N TYR A 46 6.51 0.40 11.79
CA TYR A 46 5.54 -0.49 11.16
C TYR A 46 5.63 -1.88 11.77
N ARG A 47 4.47 -2.46 12.06
CA ARG A 47 4.39 -3.86 12.47
C ARG A 47 3.17 -4.54 11.84
N GLY A 48 3.38 -5.73 11.28
CA GLY A 48 2.30 -6.57 10.81
C GLY A 48 1.44 -7.05 11.98
N MET A 49 0.15 -7.28 11.74
CA MET A 49 -0.80 -7.75 12.77
C MET A 49 -0.40 -9.08 13.41
N GLY A 50 0.32 -9.94 12.69
CA GLY A 50 0.90 -11.19 13.17
C GLY A 50 2.32 -11.06 13.75
N SER A 51 2.84 -9.85 13.98
CA SER A 51 4.13 -9.64 14.64
C SER A 51 4.02 -9.84 16.15
N LEU A 52 5.14 -10.15 16.82
CA LEU A 52 5.18 -10.33 18.28
C LEU A 52 4.66 -9.10 19.02
N GLY A 53 5.07 -7.89 18.61
CA GLY A 53 4.63 -6.65 19.23
C GLY A 53 3.14 -6.38 19.04
N ALA A 54 2.56 -6.73 17.88
CA ALA A 54 1.13 -6.60 17.66
C ALA A 54 0.32 -7.64 18.45
N MET A 55 0.79 -8.87 18.52
CA MET A 55 0.14 -9.97 19.26
C MET A 55 0.15 -9.77 20.77
N GLN A 56 1.13 -9.02 21.29
CA GLN A 56 1.22 -8.66 22.72
C GLN A 56 0.47 -7.37 23.10
N GLY A 57 0.06 -6.58 22.09
CA GLY A 57 -0.65 -5.33 22.25
C GLY A 57 -2.12 -5.41 21.82
N HIS A 58 -2.57 -4.42 21.07
CA HIS A 58 -3.96 -4.30 20.60
C HIS A 58 -4.45 -5.44 19.69
N GLY A 59 -3.55 -6.28 19.19
CA GLY A 59 -3.89 -7.47 18.38
C GLY A 59 -4.15 -8.74 19.19
N ALA A 60 -4.00 -8.68 20.50
CA ALA A 60 -4.14 -9.85 21.39
C ALA A 60 -5.52 -10.52 21.27
N ASP A 61 -6.58 -9.74 21.16
CA ASP A 61 -7.96 -10.24 21.06
C ASP A 61 -8.19 -11.04 19.76
N ARG A 62 -7.54 -10.64 18.67
CA ARG A 62 -7.71 -11.27 17.34
C ARG A 62 -7.03 -12.63 17.25
N TYR A 63 -5.96 -12.84 17.99
CA TYR A 63 -5.19 -14.09 17.99
C TYR A 63 -5.44 -14.97 19.20
N GLY A 64 -6.48 -14.67 20.01
CA GLY A 64 -6.84 -15.45 21.20
C GLY A 64 -5.78 -15.38 22.29
N SER A 65 -4.90 -14.38 22.25
CA SER A 65 -3.79 -14.17 23.18
C SER A 65 -4.15 -13.20 24.32
N GLY A 66 -5.42 -13.24 24.80
CA GLY A 66 -5.88 -12.44 25.94
C GLY A 66 -5.00 -12.59 27.19
N GLN A 67 -5.19 -11.75 28.20
CA GLN A 67 -4.40 -11.72 29.44
C GLN A 67 -4.17 -13.14 30.01
N GLY A 68 -2.94 -13.65 29.91
CA GLY A 68 -2.54 -14.98 30.38
C GLY A 68 -2.05 -15.95 29.29
N ALA A 69 -2.05 -15.59 28.01
CA ALA A 69 -1.50 -16.45 26.97
C ALA A 69 0.01 -16.64 27.17
N ASN A 70 0.41 -17.91 27.21
CA ASN A 70 1.80 -18.30 27.41
C ASN A 70 2.63 -17.81 26.21
N ARG A 71 3.60 -16.90 26.42
CA ARG A 71 4.49 -16.35 25.40
C ARG A 71 5.13 -17.40 24.49
N ASN A 72 5.33 -18.60 25.01
CA ASN A 72 5.93 -19.72 24.27
C ASN A 72 4.99 -20.39 23.25
N LYS A 73 3.72 -19.96 23.15
CA LYS A 73 2.74 -20.49 22.19
C LYS A 73 2.48 -19.52 21.01
N LEU A 74 3.04 -18.30 21.05
CA LEU A 74 2.89 -17.34 19.96
C LEU A 74 3.89 -17.67 18.86
N VAL A 75 3.38 -18.02 17.69
CA VAL A 75 4.19 -18.18 16.47
C VAL A 75 4.07 -16.88 15.67
N PRO A 76 5.10 -16.02 15.64
CA PRO A 76 5.04 -14.78 14.89
C PRO A 76 5.14 -15.07 13.39
N GLU A 77 4.17 -14.58 12.62
CA GLU A 77 4.16 -14.64 11.15
C GLU A 77 4.33 -13.25 10.53
N GLY A 78 4.22 -12.19 11.34
CA GLY A 78 4.32 -10.81 10.91
C GLY A 78 5.70 -10.21 11.17
N ILE A 79 6.10 -9.30 10.30
CA ILE A 79 7.35 -8.54 10.41
C ILE A 79 7.14 -7.24 11.20
N GLU A 80 8.21 -6.76 11.80
CA GLU A 80 8.35 -5.41 12.34
C GLU A 80 9.42 -4.67 11.54
N GLY A 81 9.19 -3.41 11.26
CA GLY A 81 10.11 -2.61 10.45
C GLY A 81 9.70 -1.14 10.44
N ARG A 82 10.06 -0.44 9.41
CA ARG A 82 9.68 0.95 9.20
C ARG A 82 9.18 1.18 7.77
N VAL A 83 8.27 2.12 7.61
CA VAL A 83 7.76 2.58 6.31
C VAL A 83 8.08 4.05 6.14
N ALA A 84 8.29 4.49 4.91
CA ALA A 84 8.50 5.90 4.63
C ALA A 84 7.29 6.72 5.12
N TYR A 85 7.57 7.84 5.77
CA TYR A 85 6.53 8.79 6.16
C TYR A 85 5.91 9.44 4.92
N SER A 86 4.58 9.48 4.85
CA SER A 86 3.83 9.91 3.68
C SER A 86 2.91 11.13 3.91
N GLY A 87 2.95 11.74 5.10
CA GLY A 87 2.13 12.91 5.42
C GLY A 87 0.69 12.56 5.81
N SER A 88 -0.26 13.45 5.51
CA SER A 88 -1.66 13.27 5.91
C SER A 88 -2.34 12.15 5.11
N LEU A 89 -3.25 11.43 5.76
CA LEU A 89 -4.10 10.44 5.09
C LEU A 89 -4.92 11.07 3.96
N ALA A 90 -5.39 12.31 4.16
CA ALA A 90 -6.17 13.02 3.18
C ALA A 90 -5.41 13.21 1.87
N ASP A 91 -4.13 13.60 1.94
CA ASP A 91 -3.29 13.79 0.76
C ASP A 91 -3.01 12.47 0.05
N VAL A 92 -2.72 11.41 0.80
CA VAL A 92 -2.50 10.08 0.23
C VAL A 92 -3.75 9.56 -0.49
N VAL A 93 -4.93 9.68 0.13
CA VAL A 93 -6.20 9.27 -0.49
C VAL A 93 -6.53 10.12 -1.70
N TYR A 94 -6.30 11.44 -1.64
CA TYR A 94 -6.49 12.33 -2.78
C TYR A 94 -5.66 11.87 -4.00
N GLN A 95 -4.41 11.54 -3.80
CA GLN A 95 -3.52 11.03 -4.85
C GLN A 95 -3.99 9.68 -5.41
N LEU A 96 -4.41 8.75 -4.54
CA LEU A 96 -4.93 7.44 -4.96
C LEU A 96 -6.21 7.57 -5.80
N VAL A 97 -7.14 8.44 -5.38
CA VAL A 97 -8.37 8.73 -6.12
C VAL A 97 -8.07 9.44 -7.44
N GLY A 98 -7.09 10.35 -7.46
CA GLY A 98 -6.60 10.98 -8.68
C GLY A 98 -6.10 9.94 -9.70
N GLY A 99 -5.29 8.98 -9.24
CA GLY A 99 -4.81 7.88 -10.07
C GLY A 99 -5.96 6.98 -10.58
N LEU A 100 -6.96 6.70 -9.73
CA LEU A 100 -8.15 5.96 -10.14
C LEU A 100 -8.91 6.69 -11.26
N ARG A 101 -9.17 7.99 -11.08
CA ARG A 101 -9.85 8.80 -12.11
C ARG A 101 -9.09 8.83 -13.43
N SER A 102 -7.76 8.96 -13.37
CA SER A 102 -6.92 8.89 -14.57
C SER A 102 -7.03 7.54 -15.27
N GLY A 103 -6.96 6.43 -14.52
CA GLY A 103 -7.11 5.09 -15.07
C GLY A 103 -8.50 4.84 -15.67
N MET A 104 -9.55 5.33 -15.03
CA MET A 104 -10.92 5.30 -15.60
C MET A 104 -10.99 6.11 -16.89
N GLY A 105 -10.34 7.26 -16.96
CA GLY A 105 -10.24 8.07 -18.16
C GLY A 105 -9.55 7.33 -19.33
N TYR A 106 -8.45 6.62 -19.06
CA TYR A 106 -7.77 5.80 -20.09
C TYR A 106 -8.64 4.68 -20.66
N VAL A 107 -9.52 4.11 -19.84
CA VAL A 107 -10.48 3.06 -20.27
C VAL A 107 -11.73 3.66 -20.91
N GLY A 108 -11.97 4.95 -20.75
CA GLY A 108 -13.20 5.61 -21.20
C GLY A 108 -14.41 5.25 -20.32
N ALA A 109 -14.19 4.98 -19.03
CA ALA A 109 -15.22 4.62 -18.06
C ALA A 109 -15.59 5.82 -17.20
N ALA A 110 -16.86 6.20 -17.17
CA ALA A 110 -17.38 7.27 -16.31
C ALA A 110 -17.78 6.76 -14.92
N THR A 111 -18.03 5.46 -14.77
CA THR A 111 -18.47 4.82 -13.52
C THR A 111 -17.68 3.53 -13.25
N LEU A 112 -17.70 3.03 -12.01
CA LEU A 112 -17.07 1.75 -11.67
C LEU A 112 -17.71 0.55 -12.41
N PRO A 113 -19.02 0.45 -12.56
CA PRO A 113 -19.60 -0.58 -13.44
C PRO A 113 -19.10 -0.52 -14.88
N GLU A 114 -18.95 0.67 -15.47
CA GLU A 114 -18.35 0.80 -16.79
C GLU A 114 -16.87 0.41 -16.81
N LEU A 115 -16.11 0.70 -15.75
CA LEU A 115 -14.73 0.24 -15.62
C LEU A 115 -14.64 -1.29 -15.69
N HIS A 116 -15.53 -2.01 -14.99
CA HIS A 116 -15.61 -3.48 -15.07
C HIS A 116 -15.92 -3.98 -16.48
N GLN A 117 -16.85 -3.34 -17.18
CA GLN A 117 -17.30 -3.77 -18.50
C GLN A 117 -16.30 -3.46 -19.61
N LYS A 118 -15.68 -2.29 -19.55
CA LYS A 118 -14.81 -1.78 -20.62
C LYS A 118 -13.36 -2.24 -20.50
N SER A 119 -12.92 -2.63 -19.29
CA SER A 119 -11.53 -3.02 -19.05
C SER A 119 -11.16 -4.33 -19.73
N LYS A 120 -9.97 -4.35 -20.30
CA LYS A 120 -9.37 -5.57 -20.88
C LYS A 120 -7.99 -5.75 -20.29
N PHE A 121 -7.72 -6.96 -19.80
CA PHE A 121 -6.42 -7.33 -19.27
C PHE A 121 -5.58 -8.02 -20.34
N MET A 122 -4.30 -7.70 -20.37
CA MET A 122 -3.32 -8.40 -21.21
C MET A 122 -2.14 -8.86 -20.34
N ARG A 123 -1.50 -9.95 -20.75
CA ARG A 123 -0.24 -10.38 -20.12
C ARG A 123 0.87 -9.47 -20.60
N VAL A 124 1.72 -9.09 -19.65
CA VAL A 124 2.93 -8.30 -19.90
C VAL A 124 4.14 -9.15 -19.49
N THR A 125 5.17 -9.19 -20.31
CA THR A 125 6.45 -9.83 -19.99
C THR A 125 7.24 -8.95 -19.02
N THR A 126 8.25 -9.51 -18.37
CA THR A 126 9.15 -8.73 -17.49
C THR A 126 9.80 -7.59 -18.27
N ALA A 127 10.30 -7.85 -19.48
CA ALA A 127 10.87 -6.81 -20.34
C ALA A 127 9.86 -5.71 -20.71
N GLY A 128 8.63 -6.09 -21.06
CA GLY A 128 7.57 -5.11 -21.34
C GLY A 128 7.14 -4.31 -20.12
N ARG A 129 7.25 -4.89 -18.91
CA ARG A 129 7.03 -4.17 -17.66
C ARG A 129 8.14 -3.15 -17.40
N GLU A 130 9.40 -3.52 -17.59
CA GLU A 130 10.54 -2.62 -17.44
C GLU A 130 10.45 -1.46 -18.43
N GLU A 131 10.09 -1.74 -19.67
CA GLU A 131 9.88 -0.74 -20.73
C GLU A 131 8.74 0.24 -20.41
N SER A 132 7.70 -0.21 -19.71
CA SER A 132 6.57 0.66 -19.32
C SER A 132 6.88 1.58 -18.14
N HIS A 133 8.03 1.41 -17.48
CA HIS A 133 8.49 2.30 -16.41
C HIS A 133 9.59 3.24 -16.94
N PRO A 134 9.83 4.39 -16.30
CA PRO A 134 10.99 5.21 -16.64
C PRO A 134 12.28 4.40 -16.58
N HIS A 135 12.94 4.28 -17.70
CA HIS A 135 14.24 3.63 -17.86
C HIS A 135 15.21 4.61 -18.53
N ASP A 136 16.49 4.36 -18.43
CA ASP A 136 17.57 5.20 -18.99
C ASP A 136 17.53 6.68 -18.57
N VAL A 137 16.88 6.99 -17.45
CA VAL A 137 16.81 8.34 -16.88
C VAL A 137 17.17 8.32 -15.39
N THR A 138 17.89 9.33 -14.94
CA THR A 138 18.08 9.59 -13.52
C THR A 138 16.91 10.44 -13.02
N ILE A 139 16.08 9.89 -12.14
CA ILE A 139 14.94 10.61 -11.56
C ILE A 139 15.49 11.66 -10.58
N THR A 140 15.30 12.91 -10.88
CA THR A 140 15.71 14.05 -10.02
C THR A 140 14.55 14.55 -9.14
N HIS A 141 13.31 14.22 -9.51
CA HIS A 141 12.10 14.56 -8.76
C HIS A 141 11.08 13.43 -8.88
N GLU A 142 10.78 12.78 -7.77
CA GLU A 142 9.77 11.71 -7.74
C GLU A 142 8.37 12.29 -7.71
N SER A 143 7.43 11.66 -8.42
CA SER A 143 6.02 12.00 -8.26
C SER A 143 5.47 11.40 -6.97
N PRO A 144 4.47 12.02 -6.31
CA PRO A 144 3.90 11.52 -5.07
C PRO A 144 3.35 10.08 -5.16
N ASN A 145 2.97 9.65 -6.36
CA ASN A 145 2.36 8.33 -6.62
C ASN A 145 3.33 7.30 -7.20
N TYR A 146 4.59 7.65 -7.39
CA TYR A 146 5.56 6.78 -8.01
C TYR A 146 6.87 6.79 -7.25
N HIS A 147 7.13 5.70 -6.53
CA HIS A 147 8.40 5.44 -5.88
C HIS A 147 8.98 4.16 -6.45
N ARG A 148 10.19 4.21 -6.96
CA ARG A 148 10.91 3.01 -7.36
C ARG A 148 11.47 2.36 -6.09
N SER A 149 10.96 1.19 -5.71
CA SER A 149 11.65 0.34 -4.72
C SER A 149 12.97 -0.14 -5.35
N THR A 150 14.08 0.38 -4.84
CA THR A 150 15.43 -0.13 -5.11
C THR A 150 15.58 -1.51 -4.53
#